data_0dd24af4b0c93e78361deab2303a57a2
#
_entry.id   0dd24af4b0c93e78361deab2303a57a2
#
_cell.length_a   1.000
_cell.length_b   1.000
_cell.length_c   1.000
_cell.angle_alpha   90.00
_cell.angle_beta   90.00
_cell.angle_gamma   90.00
#
_symmetry.space_group_name_H-M   'P 1'
#
loop_
_entity.id
_entity.type
_entity.pdbx_description
1 polymer ?
#
loop_
_entity_poly.entity_id
_entity_poly.type
_entity_poly.pdbx_seq_one_letter_code
_entity_poly.pdbx_strand_id
1 'polypeptide(L)'
;MLQDIREYDAAKLAIESGEEELIPSSVVYALLDGQNPVKVWREYRGLTQGRLAAQAGISTPYLSQIESGKRTGTTEVLTKIAKALQVTIDDLVSE
;
A
#
# COMPACT_ATOMS: atom_id res chain seq x y z
N MET A 1 15.69 10.36 -20.06
CA MET A 1 15.21 10.52 -19.54
C MET A 1 14.82 10.24 -19.45
N LEU A 2 14.43 9.62 -19.41
CA LEU A 2 13.78 9.57 -18.94
C LEU A 2 13.73 9.30 -18.55
N GLN A 3 13.99 8.93 -18.16
CA GLN A 3 13.64 8.98 -17.49
C GLN A 3 13.35 9.11 -17.18
N ASP A 4 13.44 8.81 -17.07
CA ASP A 4 12.74 9.42 -16.68
C ASP A 4 11.95 9.52 -16.99
N ILE A 5 11.97 8.75 -17.49
CA ILE A 5 10.85 9.17 -17.45
C ILE A 5 9.83 8.40 -16.96
N ARG A 6 9.71 7.37 -16.55
CA ARG A 6 8.80 6.75 -16.00
C ARG A 6 8.79 6.72 -14.67
N GLU A 7 9.65 6.38 -14.07
CA GLU A 7 9.63 6.29 -12.75
C GLU A 7 9.28 7.51 -12.19
N TYR A 8 9.54 8.41 -12.74
CA TYR A 8 9.29 9.65 -12.20
C TYR A 8 7.84 10.06 -12.34
N ASP A 9 7.07 9.33 -13.07
CA ASP A 9 5.67 9.68 -13.23
C ASP A 9 4.89 9.52 -11.96
N ALA A 10 5.14 8.49 -11.17
CA ALA A 10 4.43 8.32 -9.92
C ALA A 10 4.76 9.44 -8.95
N ALA A 11 6.02 9.80 -8.86
CA ALA A 11 6.41 10.88 -7.98
C ALA A 11 5.83 12.19 -8.45
N LYS A 12 5.78 12.39 -9.75
CA LYS A 12 5.22 13.59 -10.30
C LYS A 12 3.75 13.73 -9.98
N LEU A 13 3.01 12.63 -10.06
CA LEU A 13 1.61 12.69 -9.75
C LEU A 13 1.38 13.02 -8.28
N ALA A 14 2.20 12.48 -7.40
CA ALA A 14 2.08 12.80 -6.00
C ALA A 14 2.32 14.27 -5.76
N ILE A 15 3.30 14.83 -6.44
CA ILE A 15 3.59 16.23 -6.31
C ILE A 15 2.45 17.08 -6.80
N GLU A 16 1.87 16.68 -7.91
CA GLU A 16 0.77 17.46 -8.50
C GLU A 16 -0.47 17.41 -7.65
N SER A 17 -0.65 16.36 -6.88
CA SER A 17 -1.83 16.25 -6.05
C SER A 17 -1.75 17.14 -4.82
N GLY A 18 -0.62 17.70 -4.54
CA GLY A 18 -0.43 18.51 -3.37
C GLY A 18 -0.24 17.74 -2.10
N GLU A 19 -0.19 16.44 -2.22
CA GLU A 19 0.03 15.58 -1.09
C GLU A 19 1.29 14.79 -1.30
N GLU A 20 2.27 15.46 -1.79
CA GLU A 20 3.44 14.82 -2.21
C GLU A 20 4.04 14.03 -1.12
N GLU A 21 4.28 12.80 -1.41
CA GLU A 21 5.03 11.94 -0.56
C GLU A 21 6.03 11.26 -1.45
N LEU A 22 7.29 11.44 -1.17
CA LEU A 22 8.31 10.78 -1.94
C LEU A 22 8.41 9.36 -1.45
N ILE A 23 8.09 8.43 -2.33
CA ILE A 23 8.10 7.02 -1.98
C ILE A 23 9.51 6.48 -2.18
N PRO A 24 10.13 5.93 -1.13
CA PRO A 24 11.49 5.38 -1.29
C PRO A 24 11.53 4.30 -2.33
N SER A 25 12.64 4.21 -3.03
CA SER A 25 12.79 3.17 -4.05
C SER A 25 12.70 1.78 -3.46
N SER A 26 13.05 1.60 -2.19
CA SER A 26 12.92 0.29 -1.57
C SER A 26 11.46 -0.19 -1.55
N VAL A 27 10.51 0.73 -1.36
CA VAL A 27 9.09 0.38 -1.40
C VAL A 27 8.71 0.01 -2.82
N VAL A 28 9.14 0.79 -3.79
CA VAL A 28 8.83 0.51 -5.19
C VAL A 28 9.38 -0.84 -5.59
N TYR A 29 10.61 -1.14 -5.23
CA TYR A 29 11.21 -2.43 -5.58
C TYR A 29 10.48 -3.58 -4.91
N ALA A 30 10.05 -3.42 -3.66
CA ALA A 30 9.31 -4.47 -2.98
C ALA A 30 8.00 -4.76 -3.71
N LEU A 31 7.31 -3.72 -4.15
CA LEU A 31 6.06 -3.90 -4.88
C LEU A 31 6.29 -4.56 -6.23
N LEU A 32 7.33 -4.13 -6.94
CA LEU A 32 7.66 -4.73 -8.23
C LEU A 32 8.10 -6.17 -8.09
N ASP A 33 8.67 -6.51 -6.94
CA ASP A 33 9.13 -7.86 -6.67
C ASP A 33 7.98 -8.80 -6.32
N GLY A 34 6.76 -8.31 -6.30
CA GLY A 34 5.60 -9.14 -6.04
C GLY A 34 5.25 -9.32 -4.58
N GLN A 35 5.85 -8.54 -3.70
CA GLN A 35 5.50 -8.61 -2.29
C GLN A 35 4.10 -8.07 -2.09
N ASN A 36 3.44 -8.56 -1.03
CA ASN A 36 2.06 -8.17 -0.77
C ASN A 36 1.97 -6.66 -0.52
N PRO A 37 1.17 -5.92 -1.29
CA PRO A 37 1.13 -4.47 -1.16
C PRO A 37 0.66 -4.00 0.22
N VAL A 38 -0.29 -4.70 0.82
CA VAL A 38 -0.79 -4.30 2.14
C VAL A 38 0.34 -4.37 3.15
N LYS A 39 1.11 -5.44 3.12
CA LYS A 39 2.22 -5.60 4.04
C LYS A 39 3.31 -4.56 3.77
N VAL A 40 3.64 -4.32 2.51
CA VAL A 40 4.68 -3.35 2.14
C VAL A 40 4.31 -1.96 2.64
N TRP A 41 3.09 -1.52 2.37
CA TRP A 41 2.66 -0.19 2.80
C TRP A 41 2.55 -0.10 4.31
N ARG A 42 2.09 -1.18 4.95
CA ARG A 42 1.98 -1.18 6.41
C ARG A 42 3.36 -0.99 7.05
N GLU A 43 4.33 -1.73 6.56
CA GLU A 43 5.69 -1.64 7.12
C GLU A 43 6.30 -0.28 6.83
N TYR A 44 6.04 0.27 5.67
CA TYR A 44 6.53 1.60 5.34
C TYR A 44 5.92 2.66 6.28
N ARG A 45 4.66 2.50 6.64
CA ARG A 45 4.03 3.44 7.57
C ARG A 45 4.42 3.16 9.03
N GLY A 46 5.15 2.10 9.31
CA GLY A 46 5.58 1.78 10.66
C GLY A 46 4.48 1.24 11.54
N LEU A 47 3.48 0.61 10.96
CA LEU A 47 2.35 0.08 11.71
C LEU A 47 2.52 -1.42 11.94
N THR A 48 2.08 -1.87 13.13
CA THR A 48 1.97 -3.31 13.37
C THR A 48 0.68 -3.81 12.73
N GLN A 49 0.60 -5.14 12.56
CA GLN A 49 -0.64 -5.72 12.05
C GLN A 49 -1.81 -5.37 12.96
N GLY A 50 -1.61 -5.41 14.26
CA GLY A 50 -2.69 -5.10 15.20
C GLY A 50 -3.19 -3.67 15.04
N ARG A 51 -2.26 -2.73 14.85
CA ARG A 51 -2.67 -1.34 14.70
C ARG A 51 -3.41 -1.12 13.40
N LEU A 52 -2.92 -1.68 12.32
CA LEU A 52 -3.61 -1.51 11.05
C LEU A 52 -4.97 -2.17 11.09
N ALA A 53 -5.07 -3.37 11.66
CA ALA A 53 -6.34 -4.07 11.75
C ALA A 53 -7.34 -3.24 12.55
N ALA A 54 -6.89 -2.65 13.66
CA ALA A 54 -7.76 -1.81 14.48
C ALA A 54 -8.24 -0.60 13.71
N GLN A 55 -7.36 0.04 12.96
CA GLN A 55 -7.74 1.21 12.19
C GLN A 55 -8.68 0.86 11.04
N ALA A 56 -8.54 -0.31 10.48
CA ALA A 56 -9.40 -0.75 9.39
C ALA A 56 -10.67 -1.45 9.87
N GLY A 57 -10.80 -1.66 11.19
CA GLY A 57 -11.99 -2.29 11.72
C GLY A 57 -12.09 -3.78 11.41
N ILE A 58 -10.96 -4.46 11.27
CA ILE A 58 -10.93 -5.90 11.00
C ILE A 58 -10.08 -6.59 12.05
N SER A 59 -10.20 -7.91 12.10
CA SER A 59 -9.40 -8.67 13.06
C SER A 59 -7.97 -8.79 12.58
N THR A 60 -7.05 -8.94 13.53
CA THR A 60 -5.64 -9.14 13.20
C THR A 60 -5.43 -10.43 12.39
N PRO A 61 -6.05 -11.56 12.75
CA PRO A 61 -5.90 -12.76 11.91
C PRO A 61 -6.40 -12.58 10.49
N TYR A 62 -7.48 -11.83 10.30
CA TYR A 62 -7.96 -11.57 8.96
C TYR A 62 -6.94 -10.76 8.16
N LEU A 63 -6.39 -9.72 8.77
CA LEU A 63 -5.35 -8.93 8.11
C LEU A 63 -4.14 -9.78 7.78
N SER A 64 -3.75 -10.66 8.71
CA SER A 64 -2.63 -11.55 8.46
C SER A 64 -2.87 -12.44 7.25
N GLN A 65 -4.10 -12.93 7.08
CA GLN A 65 -4.45 -13.74 5.93
C GLN A 65 -4.43 -12.94 4.63
N ILE A 66 -4.81 -11.68 4.70
CA ILE A 66 -4.71 -10.82 3.52
C ILE A 66 -3.25 -10.61 3.16
N GLU A 67 -2.41 -10.35 4.15
CA GLU A 67 -0.99 -10.10 3.88
C GLU A 67 -0.26 -11.34 3.38
N SER A 68 -0.71 -12.52 3.79
CA SER A 68 -0.07 -13.76 3.32
C SER A 68 -0.63 -14.23 1.98
N GLY A 69 -1.64 -13.57 1.46
CA GLY A 69 -2.23 -13.97 0.19
C GLY A 69 -3.29 -15.04 0.30
N LYS A 70 -3.61 -15.47 1.53
CA LYS A 70 -4.64 -16.49 1.70
C LYS A 70 -6.03 -15.95 1.46
N ARG A 71 -6.21 -14.67 1.64
CA ARG A 71 -7.48 -13.99 1.36
C ARG A 71 -7.21 -12.70 0.62
N THR A 72 -8.11 -12.36 -0.28
CA THR A 72 -7.99 -11.11 -1.02
C THR A 72 -8.55 -9.94 -0.25
N GLY A 73 -9.57 -10.19 0.53
CA GLY A 73 -10.32 -9.12 1.17
C GLY A 73 -11.40 -8.60 0.25
N THR A 74 -12.43 -8.03 0.83
CA THR A 74 -13.49 -7.42 0.03
C THR A 74 -13.05 -6.01 -0.36
N THR A 75 -13.74 -5.45 -1.35
CA THR A 75 -13.48 -4.06 -1.74
C THR A 75 -13.67 -3.12 -0.56
N GLU A 76 -14.69 -3.38 0.25
CA GLU A 76 -14.95 -2.54 1.41
C GLU A 76 -13.79 -2.61 2.41
N VAL A 77 -13.28 -3.81 2.66
CA VAL A 77 -12.16 -3.97 3.57
C VAL A 77 -10.91 -3.32 3.00
N LEU A 78 -10.65 -3.51 1.72
CA LEU A 78 -9.48 -2.91 1.10
C LEU A 78 -9.56 -1.39 1.10
N THR A 79 -10.76 -0.84 0.95
CA THR A 79 -10.94 0.60 1.04
C THR A 79 -10.58 1.12 2.43
N LYS A 80 -10.99 0.39 3.48
CA LYS A 80 -10.67 0.79 4.83
C LYS A 80 -9.17 0.69 5.11
N ILE A 81 -8.55 -0.37 4.59
CA ILE A 81 -7.10 -0.52 4.73
C ILE A 81 -6.37 0.60 3.99
N ALA A 82 -6.82 0.92 2.79
CA ALA A 82 -6.20 2.00 2.02
C ALA A 82 -6.28 3.32 2.75
N LYS A 83 -7.40 3.61 3.34
CA LYS A 83 -7.55 4.84 4.11
C LYS A 83 -6.59 4.88 5.30
N ALA A 84 -6.48 3.75 6.00
CA ALA A 84 -5.58 3.69 7.15
C ALA A 84 -4.14 3.85 6.73
N LEU A 85 -3.78 3.37 5.56
CA LEU A 85 -2.43 3.47 5.04
C LEU A 85 -2.18 4.75 4.27
N GLN A 86 -3.22 5.53 4.03
CA GLN A 86 -3.13 6.79 3.28
C GLN A 86 -2.66 6.56 1.85
N VAL A 87 -3.20 5.51 1.24
CA VAL A 87 -2.95 5.21 -0.16
C VAL A 87 -4.29 4.98 -0.84
N THR A 88 -4.27 4.81 -2.15
CA THR A 88 -5.49 4.49 -2.88
C THR A 88 -5.69 2.99 -2.88
N ILE A 89 -6.92 2.56 -3.16
CA ILE A 89 -7.20 1.14 -3.24
C ILE A 89 -6.39 0.51 -4.38
N ASP A 90 -6.12 1.28 -5.43
CA ASP A 90 -5.32 0.78 -6.55
C ASP A 90 -3.91 0.43 -6.11
N ASP A 91 -3.39 1.10 -5.10
CA ASP A 91 -2.07 0.79 -4.58
C ASP A 91 -2.01 -0.56 -3.88
N LEU A 92 -3.16 -1.09 -3.49
CA LEU A 92 -3.24 -2.34 -2.75
C LEU A 92 -3.63 -3.53 -3.60
N VAL A 93 -4.09 -3.28 -4.83
CA VAL A 93 -4.50 -4.36 -5.70
C VAL A 93 -3.36 -4.68 -6.62
N SER A 94 -3.07 -5.97 -6.76
CA SER A 94 -2.04 -6.37 -7.69
C SER A 94 -2.67 -6.94 -8.91
N GLU A 95 -2.11 -6.66 -10.01
CA GLU A 95 -2.55 -7.24 -11.24
C GLU A 95 -1.91 -8.59 -11.46
#